data_38981f2abf1f6d8705caff6102518948
#
_entry.id   38981f2abf1f6d8705caff6102518948
#
_cell.length_a   1.000
_cell.length_b   1.000
_cell.length_c   1.000
_cell.angle_alpha   90.00
_cell.angle_beta   90.00
_cell.angle_gamma   90.00
#
_symmetry.space_group_name_H-M   'P 1'
#
loop_
_entity.id
_entity.type
_entity.pdbx_description
1 polymer ?
#
loop_
_entity_poly.entity_id
_entity_poly.type
_entity_poly.pdbx_seq_one_letter_code
_entity_poly.pdbx_strand_id
1 'polypeptide(L)'
;MEDKQLKLFDFFEEFSEYESYGEKLSNGCLNSDDNLIRLIKHGNFYFKYKYAFCPDCYSSNVVKNGNYVRKLYFLNVGEQKCIIQKYKCKKCGKIFYTDIKSIVDENCNITKPVIEYINEIYSISGNSIYKIQYMLKRFFNVDISHQSIESCIISDENDDISVNESYSGYYLFDSLWTKINGVWNYFLVLFDVKLNSVVSMDLVESEDIGTIYKFLDDSLRNQPKICIVSDLKDEYHPAIEKVGVKHQFCMFHTKQKINRNIREDKKRNNYSDEELEYLNYCKQLVFDVLDANDLESAKKGRDYLISIQNNLPKVIFNLLWFFIIPYFKTITFHLENSNVPTTSNKIENFFQKVFPKHIKKTLRTFEGGRTRFSLKTKYWVQRNFRGIHHQSY
;
A
#
# COMPACT_ATOMS: atom_id res chain seq x y z
N MET A 1 -1.69 -7.47 26.52
CA MET A 1 -1.35 -8.68 25.71
C MET A 1 -2.29 -9.86 26.00
N GLU A 2 -3.33 -9.64 26.76
CA GLU A 2 -4.30 -10.70 27.18
C GLU A 2 -5.48 -10.91 26.22
N ASP A 3 -5.79 -9.96 25.36
CA ASP A 3 -7.05 -10.00 24.58
C ASP A 3 -7.04 -10.82 23.27
N LYS A 4 -5.89 -11.29 22.80
CA LYS A 4 -5.85 -12.05 21.54
C LYS A 4 -5.95 -13.56 21.68
N GLN A 5 -5.74 -14.10 22.86
CA GLN A 5 -5.81 -15.55 23.12
C GLN A 5 -7.26 -16.04 23.34
N LEU A 6 -8.14 -15.17 23.80
CA LEU A 6 -9.56 -15.47 24.07
C LEU A 6 -10.43 -15.59 22.81
N LYS A 7 -10.06 -14.91 21.71
CA LYS A 7 -10.90 -14.85 20.50
C LYS A 7 -11.08 -16.15 19.71
N LEU A 8 -10.28 -17.21 19.99
CA LEU A 8 -10.47 -18.48 19.29
C LEU A 8 -11.53 -19.36 19.99
N PHE A 9 -11.66 -19.27 21.30
CA PHE A 9 -12.76 -19.91 22.04
C PHE A 9 -14.10 -19.21 21.78
N ASP A 10 -14.10 -17.88 21.61
CA ASP A 10 -15.28 -17.10 21.18
C ASP A 10 -15.78 -17.48 19.78
N PHE A 11 -14.91 -18.07 18.93
CA PHE A 11 -15.28 -18.53 17.60
C PHE A 11 -16.12 -19.82 17.62
N PHE A 12 -16.03 -20.60 18.70
CA PHE A 12 -16.81 -21.82 18.92
C PHE A 12 -17.53 -21.71 20.26
N GLU A 13 -18.66 -21.02 20.29
CA GLU A 13 -19.53 -21.04 21.44
C GLU A 13 -20.07 -22.45 21.65
N GLU A 14 -19.99 -22.96 22.88
CA GLU A 14 -20.77 -24.12 23.31
C GLU A 14 -22.24 -23.70 23.44
N PHE A 15 -23.00 -23.86 22.36
CA PHE A 15 -24.45 -23.72 22.47
C PHE A 15 -25.06 -24.97 23.09
N SER A 16 -25.70 -24.80 24.25
CA SER A 16 -26.58 -25.80 24.81
C SER A 16 -27.72 -26.10 23.82
N GLU A 17 -28.19 -27.33 23.78
CA GLU A 17 -29.18 -27.85 22.80
C GLU A 17 -30.57 -27.20 22.87
N TYR A 18 -30.76 -26.10 23.60
CA TYR A 18 -32.04 -25.49 23.86
C TYR A 18 -32.05 -23.99 23.52
N GLU A 19 -32.45 -23.69 22.31
CA GLU A 19 -33.17 -22.46 22.06
C GLU A 19 -34.31 -22.69 21.08
N SER A 20 -35.48 -22.27 21.53
CA SER A 20 -36.77 -22.44 20.89
C SER A 20 -36.84 -21.84 19.51
N TYR A 21 -37.43 -22.61 18.60
CA TYR A 21 -37.84 -22.18 17.26
C TYR A 21 -38.81 -21.01 17.37
N GLY A 22 -38.38 -19.80 17.18
CA GLY A 22 -39.31 -18.71 17.32
C GLY A 22 -38.99 -17.36 16.75
N GLU A 23 -38.25 -17.23 15.62
CA GLU A 23 -38.35 -16.03 14.79
C GLU A 23 -37.92 -16.35 13.36
N LYS A 24 -38.78 -16.08 12.42
CA LYS A 24 -38.53 -16.21 10.99
C LYS A 24 -37.59 -15.08 10.60
N LEU A 25 -36.34 -15.42 10.25
CA LEU A 25 -35.41 -14.50 9.63
C LEU A 25 -36.00 -13.93 8.34
N SER A 26 -35.88 -12.64 8.13
CA SER A 26 -36.26 -11.96 6.89
C SER A 26 -35.44 -12.51 5.71
N ASN A 27 -35.99 -12.49 4.50
CA ASN A 27 -35.41 -13.08 3.29
C ASN A 27 -33.98 -12.63 2.92
N GLY A 28 -33.43 -11.60 3.56
CA GLY A 28 -32.08 -11.09 3.32
C GLY A 28 -30.96 -11.75 4.13
N CYS A 29 -31.26 -12.59 5.12
CA CYS A 29 -30.27 -13.20 6.03
C CYS A 29 -30.02 -14.70 5.78
N LEU A 30 -30.42 -15.24 4.64
CA LEU A 30 -30.40 -16.68 4.40
C LEU A 30 -29.03 -17.35 4.43
N ASN A 31 -27.96 -16.60 4.19
CA ASN A 31 -26.57 -17.09 4.17
C ASN A 31 -25.62 -16.17 4.96
N SER A 32 -26.11 -15.42 5.95
CA SER A 32 -25.27 -14.60 6.83
C SER A 32 -24.54 -15.45 7.87
N ASP A 33 -23.43 -14.94 8.41
CA ASP A 33 -22.70 -15.55 9.53
C ASP A 33 -23.60 -15.79 10.75
N ASP A 34 -24.64 -14.97 10.95
CA ASP A 34 -25.60 -15.08 12.04
C ASP A 34 -26.45 -16.37 11.97
N ASN A 35 -26.58 -16.97 10.77
CA ASN A 35 -27.27 -18.26 10.57
C ASN A 35 -26.33 -19.46 10.69
N LEU A 36 -25.00 -19.26 10.79
CA LEU A 36 -24.02 -20.34 10.89
C LEU A 36 -23.80 -20.72 12.36
N ILE A 37 -24.16 -21.94 12.72
CA ILE A 37 -23.84 -22.52 14.03
C ILE A 37 -22.53 -23.28 13.95
N ARG A 38 -21.63 -22.98 14.87
CA ARG A 38 -20.33 -23.60 15.06
C ARG A 38 -20.35 -24.37 16.40
N LEU A 39 -20.14 -25.67 16.36
CA LEU A 39 -20.19 -26.53 17.56
C LEU A 39 -18.95 -27.40 17.66
N ILE A 40 -18.52 -27.71 18.89
CA ILE A 40 -17.53 -28.75 19.16
C ILE A 40 -18.25 -29.95 19.79
N LYS A 41 -18.17 -31.11 19.13
CA LYS A 41 -18.73 -32.38 19.64
C LYS A 41 -17.70 -33.49 19.51
N HIS A 42 -17.38 -34.18 20.63
CA HIS A 42 -16.41 -35.27 20.67
C HIS A 42 -15.09 -34.95 19.99
N GLY A 43 -14.57 -33.71 20.17
CA GLY A 43 -13.34 -33.24 19.60
C GLY A 43 -13.38 -32.90 18.11
N ASN A 44 -14.55 -32.93 17.46
CA ASN A 44 -14.72 -32.52 16.06
C ASN A 44 -15.49 -31.19 15.97
N PHE A 45 -15.19 -30.41 14.96
CA PHE A 45 -15.87 -29.15 14.67
C PHE A 45 -17.06 -29.40 13.75
N TYR A 46 -18.25 -28.93 14.14
CA TYR A 46 -19.48 -29.06 13.39
C TYR A 46 -19.96 -27.70 12.88
N PHE A 47 -20.38 -27.68 11.63
CA PHE A 47 -20.97 -26.51 10.97
C PHE A 47 -22.37 -26.86 10.46
N LYS A 48 -23.38 -26.12 10.91
CA LYS A 48 -24.76 -26.27 10.45
C LYS A 48 -25.46 -24.93 10.41
N TYR A 49 -26.54 -24.83 9.64
CA TYR A 49 -27.40 -23.65 9.74
C TYR A 49 -28.31 -23.72 10.98
N LYS A 50 -28.58 -22.56 11.57
CA LYS A 50 -29.63 -22.38 12.58
C LYS A 50 -30.99 -22.61 11.91
N TYR A 51 -31.18 -21.99 10.73
CA TYR A 51 -32.33 -22.15 9.88
C TYR A 51 -31.88 -22.52 8.46
N ALA A 52 -32.28 -23.69 7.97
CA ALA A 52 -31.88 -24.15 6.63
C ALA A 52 -32.92 -23.81 5.60
N PHE A 53 -32.57 -23.12 4.54
CA PHE A 53 -33.41 -22.80 3.38
C PHE A 53 -32.72 -23.28 2.12
N CYS A 54 -33.54 -23.73 1.17
CA CYS A 54 -33.05 -24.16 -0.13
C CYS A 54 -32.48 -22.95 -0.91
N PRO A 55 -31.24 -22.98 -1.38
CA PRO A 55 -30.68 -21.88 -2.14
C PRO A 55 -31.33 -21.62 -3.50
N ASP A 56 -31.99 -22.62 -4.08
CA ASP A 56 -32.62 -22.52 -5.40
C ASP A 56 -34.09 -22.07 -5.35
N CYS A 57 -34.89 -22.63 -4.42
CA CYS A 57 -36.32 -22.34 -4.35
C CYS A 57 -36.79 -21.67 -3.05
N TYR A 58 -35.86 -21.30 -2.19
CA TYR A 58 -36.05 -20.61 -0.90
C TYR A 58 -37.03 -21.29 0.08
N SER A 59 -37.36 -22.57 -0.16
CA SER A 59 -38.25 -23.34 0.69
C SER A 59 -37.59 -23.69 2.02
N SER A 60 -38.32 -23.54 3.11
CA SER A 60 -37.92 -24.00 4.46
C SER A 60 -38.18 -25.52 4.66
N ASN A 61 -38.81 -26.19 3.69
CA ASN A 61 -39.06 -27.65 3.75
C ASN A 61 -37.74 -28.40 3.38
N VAL A 62 -36.80 -28.35 4.30
CA VAL A 62 -35.46 -28.89 4.14
C VAL A 62 -35.21 -29.91 5.24
N VAL A 63 -34.59 -31.03 4.89
CA VAL A 63 -34.18 -32.07 5.84
C VAL A 63 -32.70 -32.30 5.81
N LYS A 64 -32.12 -32.69 6.96
CA LYS A 64 -30.73 -33.13 7.05
C LYS A 64 -30.54 -34.40 6.20
N ASN A 65 -29.48 -34.44 5.40
CA ASN A 65 -29.18 -35.52 4.46
C ASN A 65 -27.73 -35.98 4.55
N GLY A 66 -27.30 -36.35 5.76
CA GLY A 66 -25.92 -36.75 6.02
C GLY A 66 -24.98 -35.57 6.23
N ASN A 67 -23.69 -35.86 6.23
CA ASN A 67 -22.63 -34.90 6.49
C ASN A 67 -21.54 -34.99 5.43
N TYR A 68 -20.82 -33.88 5.24
CA TYR A 68 -19.58 -33.82 4.50
C TYR A 68 -18.44 -33.57 5.50
N VAL A 69 -17.32 -34.26 5.35
CA VAL A 69 -16.18 -34.14 6.24
C VAL A 69 -15.01 -33.52 5.52
N ARG A 70 -14.44 -32.46 6.10
CA ARG A 70 -13.19 -31.81 5.67
C ARG A 70 -12.20 -31.75 6.82
N LYS A 71 -10.94 -31.67 6.48
CA LYS A 71 -9.87 -31.25 7.39
C LYS A 71 -9.52 -29.81 7.11
N LEU A 72 -9.58 -28.96 8.13
CA LEU A 72 -9.24 -27.56 8.04
C LEU A 72 -8.14 -27.21 9.05
N TYR A 73 -7.27 -26.27 8.66
CA TYR A 73 -6.20 -25.76 9.51
C TYR A 73 -6.65 -24.46 10.18
N PHE A 74 -6.70 -24.46 11.50
CA PHE A 74 -7.05 -23.31 12.33
C PHE A 74 -5.84 -22.79 13.09
N LEU A 75 -5.76 -21.49 13.30
CA LEU A 75 -4.74 -20.88 14.13
C LEU A 75 -4.87 -21.41 15.58
N ASN A 76 -3.75 -21.72 16.24
CA ASN A 76 -3.62 -22.24 17.61
C ASN A 76 -4.08 -23.67 17.88
N VAL A 77 -4.97 -24.25 17.08
CA VAL A 77 -5.45 -25.63 17.27
C VAL A 77 -5.01 -26.59 16.16
N GLY A 78 -4.42 -26.07 15.09
CA GLY A 78 -3.88 -26.88 14.00
C GLY A 78 -4.95 -27.53 13.11
N GLU A 79 -4.64 -28.74 12.58
CA GLU A 79 -5.55 -29.50 11.74
C GLU A 79 -6.72 -30.03 12.57
N GLN A 80 -7.95 -29.69 12.14
CA GLN A 80 -9.17 -30.14 12.78
C GLN A 80 -10.09 -30.83 11.78
N LYS A 81 -10.75 -31.89 12.25
CA LYS A 81 -11.79 -32.57 11.49
C LYS A 81 -13.10 -31.78 11.60
N CYS A 82 -13.54 -31.25 10.47
CA CYS A 82 -14.75 -30.42 10.34
C CYS A 82 -15.88 -31.22 9.70
N ILE A 83 -17.00 -31.28 10.36
CA ILE A 83 -18.20 -31.96 9.89
C ILE A 83 -19.22 -30.93 9.46
N ILE A 84 -19.51 -30.88 8.17
CA ILE A 84 -20.38 -29.92 7.53
C ILE A 84 -21.71 -30.58 7.21
N GLN A 85 -22.81 -30.03 7.75
CA GLN A 85 -24.12 -30.56 7.55
C GLN A 85 -24.57 -30.45 6.10
N LYS A 86 -25.02 -31.57 5.52
CA LYS A 86 -25.65 -31.67 4.20
C LYS A 86 -27.16 -31.65 4.34
N TYR A 87 -27.85 -31.01 3.41
CA TYR A 87 -29.28 -30.83 3.40
C TYR A 87 -29.88 -31.29 2.07
N LYS A 88 -31.17 -31.67 2.10
CA LYS A 88 -32.00 -31.92 0.92
C LYS A 88 -33.31 -31.16 1.00
N CYS A 89 -33.63 -30.40 -0.03
CA CYS A 89 -34.90 -29.73 -0.17
C CYS A 89 -35.98 -30.74 -0.57
N LYS A 90 -37.09 -30.82 0.16
CA LYS A 90 -38.20 -31.67 -0.18
C LYS A 90 -39.07 -31.12 -1.31
N LYS A 91 -39.00 -29.80 -1.57
CA LYS A 91 -39.79 -29.15 -2.62
C LYS A 91 -39.18 -29.31 -4.01
N CYS A 92 -37.90 -29.08 -4.20
CA CYS A 92 -37.24 -29.13 -5.52
C CYS A 92 -36.18 -30.24 -5.64
N GLY A 93 -35.90 -30.98 -4.57
CA GLY A 93 -34.94 -32.08 -4.59
C GLY A 93 -33.46 -31.64 -4.45
N LYS A 94 -33.16 -30.33 -4.47
CA LYS A 94 -31.79 -29.80 -4.38
C LYS A 94 -31.08 -30.31 -3.14
N ILE A 95 -29.84 -30.76 -3.35
CA ILE A 95 -28.91 -31.10 -2.27
C ILE A 95 -27.92 -29.97 -2.14
N PHE A 96 -27.66 -29.50 -0.92
CA PHE A 96 -26.71 -28.44 -0.61
C PHE A 96 -26.05 -28.66 0.74
N TYR A 97 -25.01 -27.87 1.03
CA TYR A 97 -24.23 -27.95 2.26
C TYR A 97 -24.32 -26.63 3.01
N THR A 98 -23.99 -26.66 4.30
CA THR A 98 -23.76 -25.45 5.07
C THR A 98 -22.62 -24.67 4.39
N ASP A 99 -22.86 -23.40 4.09
CA ASP A 99 -21.82 -22.51 3.57
C ASP A 99 -20.86 -22.09 4.71
N ILE A 100 -19.57 -22.27 4.48
CA ILE A 100 -18.50 -21.90 5.41
C ILE A 100 -17.51 -20.94 4.76
N LYS A 101 -17.91 -20.21 3.72
CA LYS A 101 -17.05 -19.24 3.01
C LYS A 101 -16.55 -18.11 3.88
N SER A 102 -17.26 -17.78 4.95
CA SER A 102 -16.78 -16.83 5.97
C SER A 102 -15.55 -17.32 6.73
N ILE A 103 -15.34 -18.64 6.80
CA ILE A 103 -14.26 -19.29 7.55
C ILE A 103 -13.09 -19.65 6.64
N VAL A 104 -13.40 -20.22 5.47
CA VAL A 104 -12.42 -20.76 4.53
C VAL A 104 -12.89 -20.58 3.10
N ASP A 105 -11.98 -20.23 2.20
CA ASP A 105 -12.31 -20.05 0.79
C ASP A 105 -12.58 -21.37 0.08
N GLU A 106 -13.25 -21.30 -1.09
CA GLU A 106 -13.54 -22.46 -1.90
C GLU A 106 -12.24 -23.20 -2.28
N ASN A 107 -12.24 -24.53 -2.16
CA ASN A 107 -11.09 -25.40 -2.43
C ASN A 107 -9.84 -25.14 -1.56
N CYS A 108 -9.93 -24.32 -0.52
CA CYS A 108 -8.86 -24.07 0.44
C CYS A 108 -9.10 -24.82 1.75
N ASN A 109 -8.07 -25.41 2.33
CA ASN A 109 -8.15 -26.07 3.65
C ASN A 109 -7.57 -25.22 4.78
N ILE A 110 -7.05 -24.05 4.47
CA ILE A 110 -6.44 -23.11 5.42
C ILE A 110 -7.48 -22.02 5.71
N THR A 111 -7.80 -21.82 6.98
CA THR A 111 -8.80 -20.81 7.39
C THR A 111 -8.28 -19.39 7.20
N LYS A 112 -9.19 -18.44 6.97
CA LYS A 112 -8.86 -17.03 6.76
C LYS A 112 -7.95 -16.43 7.84
N PRO A 113 -8.15 -16.67 9.15
CA PRO A 113 -7.23 -16.17 10.17
C PRO A 113 -5.80 -16.70 10.04
N VAL A 114 -5.59 -17.93 9.54
CA VAL A 114 -4.25 -18.45 9.27
C VAL A 114 -3.63 -17.73 8.06
N ILE A 115 -4.41 -17.50 6.99
CA ILE A 115 -3.96 -16.77 5.81
C ILE A 115 -3.57 -15.33 6.18
N GLU A 116 -4.42 -14.62 6.93
CA GLU A 116 -4.15 -13.28 7.44
C GLU A 116 -2.85 -13.24 8.26
N TYR A 117 -2.66 -14.20 9.16
CA TYR A 117 -1.45 -14.29 9.97
C TYR A 117 -0.19 -14.54 9.13
N ILE A 118 -0.26 -15.42 8.10
CA ILE A 118 0.83 -15.66 7.16
C ILE A 118 1.22 -14.35 6.46
N ASN A 119 0.24 -13.64 5.92
CA ASN A 119 0.46 -12.41 5.17
C ASN A 119 0.98 -11.27 6.07
N GLU A 120 0.47 -11.16 7.28
CA GLU A 120 0.96 -10.19 8.26
C GLU A 120 2.43 -10.42 8.61
N ILE A 121 2.82 -11.65 8.96
CA ILE A 121 4.22 -11.98 9.27
C ILE A 121 5.12 -11.77 8.06
N TYR A 122 4.69 -12.24 6.87
CA TYR A 122 5.46 -12.06 5.65
C TYR A 122 5.69 -10.57 5.35
N SER A 123 4.67 -9.75 5.54
CA SER A 123 4.71 -8.31 5.27
C SER A 123 5.51 -7.52 6.29
N ILE A 124 5.31 -7.78 7.60
CA ILE A 124 5.93 -6.99 8.67
C ILE A 124 7.40 -7.36 8.86
N SER A 125 7.66 -8.64 9.10
CA SER A 125 8.98 -9.10 9.52
C SER A 125 9.92 -9.40 8.37
N GLY A 126 9.40 -9.53 7.14
CA GLY A 126 10.19 -9.94 5.98
C GLY A 126 10.78 -11.34 6.11
N ASN A 127 10.14 -12.20 6.90
CA ASN A 127 10.57 -13.58 7.07
C ASN A 127 10.47 -14.38 5.77
N SER A 128 11.37 -15.36 5.59
CA SER A 128 11.26 -16.33 4.52
C SER A 128 10.10 -17.29 4.80
N ILE A 129 9.55 -17.89 3.73
CA ILE A 129 8.49 -18.92 3.84
C ILE A 129 8.88 -20.04 4.81
N TYR A 130 10.13 -20.48 4.81
CA TYR A 130 10.65 -21.49 5.74
C TYR A 130 10.56 -21.06 7.22
N LYS A 131 10.87 -19.78 7.51
CA LYS A 131 10.73 -19.26 8.87
C LYS A 131 9.26 -19.16 9.28
N ILE A 132 8.39 -18.75 8.35
CA ILE A 132 6.95 -18.70 8.58
C ILE A 132 6.40 -20.10 8.88
N GLN A 133 6.78 -21.10 8.09
CA GLN A 133 6.39 -22.49 8.34
C GLN A 133 6.83 -22.96 9.75
N TYR A 134 8.09 -22.69 10.10
CA TYR A 134 8.59 -23.03 11.45
C TYR A 134 7.78 -22.35 12.54
N MET A 135 7.44 -21.06 12.39
CA MET A 135 6.65 -20.30 13.37
C MET A 135 5.23 -20.84 13.49
N LEU A 136 4.56 -21.11 12.36
CA LEU A 136 3.22 -21.70 12.33
C LEU A 136 3.19 -23.04 13.06
N LYS A 137 4.15 -23.93 12.77
CA LYS A 137 4.24 -25.23 13.40
C LYS A 137 4.57 -25.13 14.91
N ARG A 138 5.54 -24.29 15.27
CA ARG A 138 6.06 -24.19 16.63
C ARG A 138 5.13 -23.47 17.59
N PHE A 139 4.51 -22.38 17.16
CA PHE A 139 3.74 -21.51 18.03
C PHE A 139 2.22 -21.69 17.89
N PHE A 140 1.74 -22.18 16.75
CA PHE A 140 0.32 -22.23 16.44
C PHE A 140 -0.19 -23.64 16.11
N ASN A 141 0.67 -24.65 16.17
CA ASN A 141 0.33 -26.05 15.85
C ASN A 141 -0.23 -26.23 14.42
N VAL A 142 0.14 -25.35 13.49
CA VAL A 142 -0.27 -25.40 12.08
C VAL A 142 0.86 -25.96 11.24
N ASP A 143 0.72 -27.21 10.80
CA ASP A 143 1.72 -27.90 9.97
C ASP A 143 1.26 -27.96 8.51
N ILE A 144 1.66 -26.98 7.72
CA ILE A 144 1.32 -26.85 6.30
C ILE A 144 2.58 -26.76 5.44
N SER A 145 2.48 -27.10 4.15
CA SER A 145 3.61 -27.10 3.23
C SER A 145 4.05 -25.68 2.85
N HIS A 146 5.31 -25.55 2.38
CA HIS A 146 5.82 -24.29 1.82
C HIS A 146 4.97 -23.79 0.67
N GLN A 147 4.55 -24.69 -0.23
CA GLN A 147 3.71 -24.36 -1.38
C GLN A 147 2.35 -23.81 -0.92
N SER A 148 1.77 -24.37 0.15
CA SER A 148 0.52 -23.87 0.73
C SER A 148 0.69 -22.47 1.28
N ILE A 149 1.81 -22.17 1.97
CA ILE A 149 2.12 -20.82 2.46
C ILE A 149 2.29 -19.86 1.29
N GLU A 150 3.04 -20.25 0.26
CA GLU A 150 3.26 -19.45 -0.94
C GLU A 150 1.93 -19.12 -1.65
N SER A 151 1.05 -20.12 -1.79
CA SER A 151 -0.30 -19.91 -2.36
C SER A 151 -1.15 -18.93 -1.54
N CYS A 152 -1.06 -18.96 -0.20
CA CYS A 152 -1.75 -18.00 0.67
C CYS A 152 -1.24 -16.57 0.44
N ILE A 153 0.08 -16.40 0.26
CA ILE A 153 0.70 -15.09 0.00
C ILE A 153 0.26 -14.53 -1.35
N ILE A 154 0.26 -15.34 -2.40
CA ILE A 154 -0.11 -14.93 -3.76
C ILE A 154 -1.61 -14.60 -3.86
N SER A 155 -2.47 -15.36 -3.18
CA SER A 155 -3.92 -15.15 -3.23
C SER A 155 -4.37 -13.80 -2.67
N ASP A 156 -3.63 -13.23 -1.73
CA ASP A 156 -3.93 -11.93 -1.12
C ASP A 156 -3.46 -10.73 -1.98
N GLU A 157 -2.61 -10.97 -2.99
CA GLU A 157 -2.09 -9.93 -3.89
C GLU A 157 -3.17 -9.30 -4.78
N ASN A 158 -4.23 -10.05 -5.08
CA ASN A 158 -5.30 -9.62 -5.99
C ASN A 158 -6.31 -8.66 -5.34
N ASP A 159 -6.23 -8.40 -4.05
CA ASP A 159 -7.08 -7.43 -3.38
C ASP A 159 -6.61 -5.99 -3.70
N ASP A 160 -7.51 -5.21 -4.24
CA ASP A 160 -7.26 -3.82 -4.65
C ASP A 160 -6.76 -2.97 -3.46
N ILE A 161 -5.64 -2.28 -3.63
CA ILE A 161 -5.07 -1.38 -2.60
C ILE A 161 -5.83 -0.06 -2.54
N SER A 162 -6.64 0.24 -3.57
CA SER A 162 -7.41 1.47 -3.64
C SER A 162 -8.48 1.50 -2.54
N VAL A 163 -8.24 2.36 -1.55
CA VAL A 163 -9.13 2.50 -0.37
C VAL A 163 -10.16 3.59 -0.59
N ASN A 164 -9.98 4.44 -1.61
CA ASN A 164 -10.81 5.61 -1.83
C ASN A 164 -11.36 5.66 -3.26
N GLU A 165 -12.65 5.96 -3.38
CA GLU A 165 -13.29 6.21 -4.68
C GLU A 165 -12.78 7.50 -5.33
N SER A 166 -12.32 8.49 -4.54
CA SER A 166 -11.77 9.76 -5.04
C SER A 166 -10.59 10.23 -4.19
N TYR A 167 -9.53 10.64 -4.86
CA TYR A 167 -8.32 11.22 -4.27
C TYR A 167 -8.36 12.76 -4.28
N SER A 168 -7.40 13.38 -3.57
CA SER A 168 -7.41 14.83 -3.35
C SER A 168 -6.96 15.67 -4.54
N GLY A 169 -6.28 15.08 -5.50
CA GLY A 169 -5.64 15.78 -6.62
C GLY A 169 -4.23 16.30 -6.34
N TYR A 170 -3.73 16.19 -5.11
CA TYR A 170 -2.39 16.60 -4.70
C TYR A 170 -1.56 15.37 -4.37
N TYR A 171 -0.55 15.11 -5.19
CA TYR A 171 0.21 13.85 -5.13
C TYR A 171 1.70 14.07 -4.92
N LEU A 172 2.36 13.05 -4.37
CA LEU A 172 3.80 12.86 -4.44
C LEU A 172 4.08 11.68 -5.36
N PHE A 173 5.09 11.80 -6.20
CA PHE A 173 5.58 10.72 -7.04
C PHE A 173 7.07 10.52 -6.78
N ASP A 174 7.45 9.27 -6.56
CA ASP A 174 8.85 8.88 -6.40
C ASP A 174 9.02 7.39 -6.71
N SER A 175 10.27 6.97 -6.91
CA SER A 175 10.62 5.58 -7.13
C SER A 175 11.65 5.08 -6.14
N LEU A 176 11.45 3.85 -5.69
CA LEU A 176 12.40 3.15 -4.84
C LEU A 176 13.24 2.16 -5.66
N TRP A 177 14.52 2.41 -5.74
CA TRP A 177 15.46 1.55 -6.48
C TRP A 177 15.84 0.31 -5.68
N THR A 178 15.80 -0.84 -6.34
CA THR A 178 16.20 -2.11 -5.76
C THR A 178 16.92 -2.98 -6.80
N LYS A 179 17.78 -3.88 -6.33
CA LYS A 179 18.35 -4.94 -7.18
C LYS A 179 17.64 -6.25 -6.90
N ILE A 180 17.12 -6.87 -7.95
CA ILE A 180 16.57 -8.21 -7.91
C ILE A 180 17.47 -9.10 -8.78
N ASN A 181 18.09 -10.10 -8.16
CA ASN A 181 19.05 -10.96 -8.84
C ASN A 181 20.15 -10.19 -9.62
N GLY A 182 20.63 -9.08 -9.05
CA GLY A 182 21.67 -8.24 -9.63
C GLY A 182 21.18 -7.20 -10.65
N VAL A 183 19.95 -7.28 -11.14
CA VAL A 183 19.34 -6.35 -12.09
C VAL A 183 18.62 -5.23 -11.35
N TRP A 184 18.75 -3.98 -11.82
CA TRP A 184 18.02 -2.85 -11.28
C TRP A 184 16.55 -2.93 -11.64
N ASN A 185 15.69 -2.67 -10.65
CA ASN A 185 14.24 -2.57 -10.75
C ASN A 185 13.76 -1.39 -9.90
N TYR A 186 12.58 -0.87 -10.22
CA TYR A 186 12.06 0.37 -9.68
C TYR A 186 10.64 0.17 -9.17
N PHE A 187 10.40 0.44 -7.88
CA PHE A 187 9.05 0.53 -7.34
C PHE A 187 8.56 1.96 -7.52
N LEU A 188 7.68 2.16 -8.48
CA LEU A 188 6.98 3.42 -8.70
C LEU A 188 5.84 3.53 -7.69
N VAL A 189 5.72 4.70 -7.07
CA VAL A 189 4.65 4.99 -6.11
C VAL A 189 4.05 6.35 -6.36
N LEU A 190 2.73 6.41 -6.45
CA LEU A 190 1.94 7.63 -6.40
C LEU A 190 1.23 7.70 -5.04
N PHE A 191 1.39 8.80 -4.31
CA PHE A 191 0.94 8.98 -2.94
C PHE A 191 0.06 10.23 -2.81
N ASP A 192 -1.14 10.11 -2.23
CA ASP A 192 -2.01 11.26 -1.95
C ASP A 192 -1.59 11.95 -0.65
N VAL A 193 -1.30 13.25 -0.75
CA VAL A 193 -0.77 14.04 0.36
C VAL A 193 -1.80 14.29 1.45
N LYS A 194 -3.06 14.57 1.05
CA LYS A 194 -4.13 14.93 2.00
C LYS A 194 -4.70 13.71 2.69
N LEU A 195 -4.90 12.63 1.93
CA LEU A 195 -5.38 11.36 2.48
C LEU A 195 -4.28 10.55 3.17
N ASN A 196 -3.01 10.96 3.02
CA ASN A 196 -1.84 10.26 3.56
C ASN A 196 -1.86 8.76 3.18
N SER A 197 -2.17 8.45 1.94
CA SER A 197 -2.37 7.09 1.43
C SER A 197 -1.71 6.87 0.08
N VAL A 198 -1.38 5.62 -0.22
CA VAL A 198 -0.91 5.22 -1.54
C VAL A 198 -2.09 5.19 -2.49
N VAL A 199 -1.94 5.86 -3.65
CA VAL A 199 -2.91 5.86 -4.76
C VAL A 199 -2.71 4.64 -5.63
N SER A 200 -1.46 4.44 -6.04
CA SER A 200 -1.03 3.34 -6.90
C SER A 200 0.45 3.06 -6.70
N MET A 201 0.83 1.85 -7.03
CA MET A 201 2.23 1.42 -7.05
C MET A 201 2.44 0.33 -8.08
N ASP A 202 3.64 0.24 -8.62
CA ASP A 202 4.04 -0.86 -9.50
C ASP A 202 5.54 -1.12 -9.42
N LEU A 203 5.93 -2.36 -9.68
CA LEU A 203 7.33 -2.75 -9.86
C LEU A 203 7.63 -2.85 -11.36
N VAL A 204 8.61 -2.07 -11.81
CA VAL A 204 8.98 -1.99 -13.22
C VAL A 204 10.48 -2.24 -13.41
N GLU A 205 10.84 -2.72 -14.59
CA GLU A 205 12.24 -2.98 -14.97
C GLU A 205 12.96 -1.72 -15.50
N SER A 206 12.19 -0.74 -15.98
CA SER A 206 12.72 0.53 -16.50
C SER A 206 11.97 1.71 -15.90
N GLU A 207 12.70 2.79 -15.65
CA GLU A 207 12.18 4.08 -15.16
C GLU A 207 12.35 5.15 -16.24
N ASP A 208 11.98 4.80 -17.49
CA ASP A 208 11.94 5.74 -18.59
C ASP A 208 10.64 6.56 -18.64
N ILE A 209 10.64 7.62 -19.45
CA ILE A 209 9.50 8.55 -19.59
C ILE A 209 8.21 7.79 -19.98
N GLY A 210 8.30 6.79 -20.86
CA GLY A 210 7.14 6.03 -21.33
C GLY A 210 6.51 5.17 -20.24
N THR A 211 7.33 4.49 -19.47
CA THR A 211 6.93 3.67 -18.31
C THR A 211 6.29 4.52 -17.22
N ILE A 212 6.92 5.64 -16.86
CA ILE A 212 6.40 6.57 -15.86
C ILE A 212 5.09 7.20 -16.33
N TYR A 213 5.03 7.66 -17.58
CA TYR A 213 3.81 8.21 -18.16
C TYR A 213 2.64 7.22 -18.07
N LYS A 214 2.85 5.97 -18.51
CA LYS A 214 1.83 4.93 -18.47
C LYS A 214 1.35 4.67 -17.04
N PHE A 215 2.27 4.54 -16.10
CA PHE A 215 1.93 4.34 -14.68
C PHE A 215 1.08 5.49 -14.13
N LEU A 216 1.47 6.75 -14.38
CA LEU A 216 0.75 7.92 -13.90
C LEU A 216 -0.61 8.09 -14.59
N ASP A 217 -0.70 7.85 -15.90
CA ASP A 217 -1.94 7.97 -16.66
C ASP A 217 -2.97 6.92 -16.21
N ASP A 218 -2.54 5.66 -16.03
CA ASP A 218 -3.38 4.59 -15.51
C ASP A 218 -3.82 4.88 -14.06
N SER A 219 -2.91 5.34 -13.20
CA SER A 219 -3.18 5.65 -11.79
C SER A 219 -4.14 6.85 -11.61
N LEU A 220 -4.10 7.81 -12.52
CA LEU A 220 -4.90 9.05 -12.46
C LEU A 220 -6.10 9.04 -13.42
N ARG A 221 -6.42 7.89 -14.00
CA ARG A 221 -7.62 7.73 -14.80
C ARG A 221 -8.85 7.98 -13.91
N ASN A 222 -9.67 8.95 -14.27
CA ASN A 222 -10.85 9.35 -13.49
C ASN A 222 -10.55 9.95 -12.09
N GLN A 223 -9.31 10.38 -11.82
CA GLN A 223 -8.95 11.04 -10.59
C GLN A 223 -8.66 12.54 -10.82
N PRO A 224 -8.85 13.41 -9.80
CA PRO A 224 -8.46 14.82 -9.87
C PRO A 224 -6.97 14.97 -10.21
N LYS A 225 -6.63 15.87 -11.15
CA LYS A 225 -5.27 16.11 -11.66
C LYS A 225 -4.82 17.53 -11.34
N ILE A 226 -4.51 17.86 -10.09
CA ILE A 226 -4.12 19.23 -9.70
C ILE A 226 -2.61 19.39 -9.74
N CYS A 227 -1.87 18.62 -8.92
CA CYS A 227 -0.43 18.73 -8.84
C CYS A 227 0.24 17.42 -8.43
N ILE A 228 1.39 17.15 -9.03
CA ILE A 228 2.34 16.11 -8.58
C ILE A 228 3.62 16.81 -8.13
N VAL A 229 4.10 16.48 -6.92
CA VAL A 229 5.42 16.88 -6.42
C VAL A 229 6.37 15.69 -6.55
N SER A 230 7.54 15.90 -7.15
CA SER A 230 8.57 14.86 -7.27
C SER A 230 9.98 15.43 -7.07
N ASP A 231 10.98 14.56 -7.09
CA ASP A 231 12.37 14.98 -7.19
C ASP A 231 12.70 15.55 -8.60
N LEU A 232 13.97 15.87 -8.82
CA LEU A 232 14.46 16.52 -10.05
C LEU A 232 15.01 15.50 -11.06
N LYS A 233 14.45 14.28 -11.13
CA LYS A 233 14.88 13.31 -12.12
C LYS A 233 14.42 13.75 -13.51
N ASP A 234 15.31 13.64 -14.49
CA ASP A 234 15.10 14.20 -15.83
C ASP A 234 13.88 13.57 -16.53
N GLU A 235 13.55 12.31 -16.22
CA GLU A 235 12.42 11.57 -16.79
C GLU A 235 11.06 11.99 -16.19
N TYR A 236 11.04 12.50 -14.95
CA TYR A 236 9.79 12.78 -14.22
C TYR A 236 9.02 13.95 -14.81
N HIS A 237 9.71 15.06 -15.07
CA HIS A 237 9.04 16.26 -15.57
C HIS A 237 8.31 16.05 -16.90
N PRO A 238 8.93 15.49 -17.96
CA PRO A 238 8.26 15.22 -19.23
C PRO A 238 7.09 14.23 -19.11
N ALA A 239 7.24 13.22 -18.25
CA ALA A 239 6.17 12.23 -18.03
C ALA A 239 4.94 12.87 -17.36
N ILE A 240 5.16 13.69 -16.31
CA ILE A 240 4.09 14.39 -15.57
C ILE A 240 3.38 15.42 -16.47
N GLU A 241 4.13 16.21 -17.26
CA GLU A 241 3.54 17.14 -18.23
C GLU A 241 2.66 16.43 -19.25
N LYS A 242 3.10 15.27 -19.76
CA LYS A 242 2.34 14.47 -20.72
C LYS A 242 1.02 13.94 -20.16
N VAL A 243 0.94 13.66 -18.85
CA VAL A 243 -0.32 13.28 -18.16
C VAL A 243 -1.26 14.47 -18.01
N GLY A 244 -0.78 15.70 -18.19
CA GLY A 244 -1.55 16.94 -18.06
C GLY A 244 -1.77 17.40 -16.61
N VAL A 245 -0.86 17.06 -15.70
CA VAL A 245 -0.87 17.47 -14.30
C VAL A 245 0.18 18.56 -14.08
N LYS A 246 -0.11 19.55 -13.22
CA LYS A 246 0.92 20.53 -12.82
C LYS A 246 2.01 19.84 -12.03
N HIS A 247 3.27 20.20 -12.34
CA HIS A 247 4.43 19.63 -11.67
C HIS A 247 5.05 20.66 -10.72
N GLN A 248 5.36 20.25 -9.50
CA GLN A 248 6.15 20.98 -8.52
C GLN A 248 7.42 20.21 -8.21
N PHE A 249 8.58 20.84 -8.35
CA PHE A 249 9.83 20.26 -7.89
C PHE A 249 9.92 20.27 -6.35
N CYS A 250 10.39 19.18 -5.76
CA CYS A 250 10.68 19.12 -4.34
C CYS A 250 11.75 20.18 -3.97
N MET A 251 11.41 21.12 -3.11
CA MET A 251 12.29 22.23 -2.72
C MET A 251 13.55 21.75 -2.01
N PHE A 252 13.46 20.65 -1.26
CA PHE A 252 14.64 20.05 -0.64
C PHE A 252 15.65 19.59 -1.71
N HIS A 253 15.21 18.85 -2.72
CA HIS A 253 16.07 18.37 -3.81
C HIS A 253 16.55 19.53 -4.70
N THR A 254 15.72 20.55 -4.92
CA THR A 254 16.11 21.78 -5.63
C THR A 254 17.30 22.45 -4.95
N LYS A 255 17.22 22.71 -3.64
CA LYS A 255 18.31 23.29 -2.87
C LYS A 255 19.54 22.37 -2.81
N GLN A 256 19.33 21.06 -2.73
CA GLN A 256 20.40 20.08 -2.75
C GLN A 256 21.16 20.09 -4.09
N LYS A 257 20.46 20.18 -5.24
CA LYS A 257 21.08 20.32 -6.57
C LYS A 257 21.94 21.56 -6.65
N ILE A 258 21.45 22.71 -6.20
CA ILE A 258 22.21 23.97 -6.19
C ILE A 258 23.47 23.85 -5.33
N ASN A 259 23.32 23.35 -4.10
CA ASN A 259 24.44 23.15 -3.20
C ASN A 259 25.50 22.18 -3.76
N ARG A 260 25.04 21.12 -4.44
CA ARG A 260 25.94 20.14 -5.10
C ARG A 260 26.73 20.81 -6.21
N ASN A 261 26.07 21.54 -7.12
CA ASN A 261 26.73 22.21 -8.24
C ASN A 261 27.78 23.22 -7.75
N ILE A 262 27.46 24.05 -6.74
CA ILE A 262 28.40 25.02 -6.15
C ILE A 262 29.56 24.28 -5.49
N ARG A 263 29.32 23.21 -4.75
CA ARG A 263 30.38 22.41 -4.11
C ARG A 263 31.31 21.75 -5.13
N GLU A 264 30.80 21.28 -6.23
CA GLU A 264 31.58 20.68 -7.31
C GLU A 264 32.39 21.73 -8.04
N ASP A 265 31.85 22.92 -8.25
CA ASP A 265 32.53 24.06 -8.85
C ASP A 265 33.69 24.55 -7.97
N LYS A 266 33.47 24.70 -6.65
CA LYS A 266 34.52 25.02 -5.69
C LYS A 266 35.68 24.01 -5.66
N LYS A 267 35.42 22.73 -5.98
CA LYS A 267 36.47 21.71 -6.06
C LYS A 267 37.31 21.80 -7.35
N ARG A 268 36.73 22.36 -8.41
CA ARG A 268 37.37 22.45 -9.73
C ARG A 268 38.15 23.77 -9.94
N ASN A 269 37.75 24.81 -9.21
CA ASN A 269 38.28 26.14 -9.35
C ASN A 269 38.94 26.57 -8.04
N ASN A 270 40.10 27.27 -8.15
CA ASN A 270 40.77 27.90 -7.02
C ASN A 270 40.19 29.30 -6.86
N TYR A 271 39.30 29.47 -5.91
CA TYR A 271 38.72 30.76 -5.54
C TYR A 271 39.56 31.44 -4.49
N SER A 272 39.75 32.78 -4.62
CA SER A 272 40.22 33.63 -3.52
C SER A 272 39.15 33.73 -2.41
N ASP A 273 39.50 34.20 -1.25
CA ASP A 273 38.57 34.41 -0.15
C ASP A 273 37.47 35.42 -0.53
N GLU A 274 37.80 36.47 -1.26
CA GLU A 274 36.84 37.46 -1.76
C GLU A 274 35.86 36.87 -2.78
N GLU A 275 36.34 36.03 -3.70
CA GLU A 275 35.51 35.34 -4.67
C GLU A 275 34.57 34.32 -3.99
N LEU A 276 35.04 33.63 -2.93
CA LEU A 276 34.21 32.72 -2.14
C LEU A 276 33.10 33.47 -1.37
N GLU A 277 33.42 34.64 -0.82
CA GLU A 277 32.42 35.47 -0.16
C GLU A 277 31.35 35.94 -1.16
N TYR A 278 31.76 36.43 -2.33
CA TYR A 278 30.86 36.85 -3.38
C TYR A 278 30.02 35.69 -3.93
N LEU A 279 30.61 34.51 -4.11
CA LEU A 279 29.86 33.29 -4.53
C LEU A 279 28.82 32.90 -3.48
N ASN A 280 29.13 32.99 -2.18
CA ASN A 280 28.17 32.72 -1.12
C ASN A 280 27.07 33.78 -1.07
N TYR A 281 27.34 35.03 -1.31
CA TYR A 281 26.33 36.08 -1.47
C TYR A 281 25.40 35.80 -2.64
N CYS A 282 25.92 35.47 -3.82
CA CYS A 282 25.13 35.15 -4.98
C CYS A 282 24.29 33.87 -4.78
N LYS A 283 24.81 32.87 -4.06
CA LYS A 283 24.07 31.69 -3.64
C LYS A 283 22.88 32.08 -2.75
N GLN A 284 23.05 32.99 -1.80
CA GLN A 284 21.97 33.45 -0.94
C GLN A 284 20.88 34.14 -1.75
N LEU A 285 21.20 34.98 -2.73
CA LEU A 285 20.23 35.58 -3.62
C LEU A 285 19.38 34.51 -4.36
N VAL A 286 19.99 33.40 -4.82
CA VAL A 286 19.26 32.28 -5.40
C VAL A 286 18.33 31.64 -4.37
N PHE A 287 18.78 31.46 -3.13
CA PHE A 287 17.96 30.88 -2.07
C PHE A 287 16.81 31.81 -1.67
N ASP A 288 17.00 33.11 -1.69
CA ASP A 288 15.94 34.09 -1.42
C ASP A 288 14.80 34.00 -2.46
N VAL A 289 15.12 33.67 -3.72
CA VAL A 289 14.10 33.34 -4.74
C VAL A 289 13.32 32.09 -4.40
N LEU A 290 14.01 31.04 -3.91
CA LEU A 290 13.39 29.76 -3.58
C LEU A 290 12.58 29.81 -2.28
N ASP A 291 13.00 30.64 -1.32
CA ASP A 291 12.39 30.79 0.00
C ASP A 291 11.41 31.98 0.06
N ALA A 292 11.08 32.57 -1.10
CA ALA A 292 10.11 33.65 -1.17
C ALA A 292 8.74 33.21 -0.61
N ASN A 293 8.06 34.13 0.08
CA ASN A 293 6.76 33.87 0.69
C ASN A 293 5.59 33.95 -0.30
N ASP A 294 5.83 34.58 -1.45
CA ASP A 294 4.82 34.78 -2.51
C ASP A 294 5.48 34.82 -3.90
N LEU A 295 4.67 34.62 -4.93
CA LEU A 295 5.14 34.54 -6.30
C LEU A 295 5.75 35.87 -6.81
N GLU A 296 5.24 37.01 -6.36
CA GLU A 296 5.75 38.32 -6.79
C GLU A 296 7.15 38.57 -6.22
N SER A 297 7.39 38.22 -4.97
CA SER A 297 8.74 38.27 -4.35
C SER A 297 9.70 37.33 -5.07
N ALA A 298 9.27 36.09 -5.41
CA ALA A 298 10.09 35.17 -6.18
C ALA A 298 10.44 35.71 -7.57
N LYS A 299 9.48 36.32 -8.29
CA LYS A 299 9.72 36.96 -9.58
C LYS A 299 10.70 38.12 -9.48
N LYS A 300 10.52 39.03 -8.50
CA LYS A 300 11.44 40.15 -8.24
C LYS A 300 12.86 39.67 -8.00
N GLY A 301 13.05 38.66 -7.17
CA GLY A 301 14.36 38.07 -6.91
C GLY A 301 14.99 37.46 -8.16
N ARG A 302 14.23 36.68 -8.95
CA ARG A 302 14.67 36.17 -10.25
C ARG A 302 15.09 37.29 -11.20
N ASP A 303 14.25 38.31 -11.36
CA ASP A 303 14.49 39.43 -12.29
C ASP A 303 15.70 40.25 -11.85
N TYR A 304 15.92 40.37 -10.53
CA TYR A 304 17.16 40.97 -10.00
C TYR A 304 18.41 40.15 -10.38
N LEU A 305 18.36 38.81 -10.22
CA LEU A 305 19.45 37.94 -10.66
C LEU A 305 19.75 38.07 -12.16
N ILE A 306 18.69 38.21 -13.00
CA ILE A 306 18.83 38.45 -14.44
C ILE A 306 19.50 39.81 -14.68
N SER A 307 19.14 40.86 -13.94
CA SER A 307 19.72 42.20 -14.12
C SER A 307 21.22 42.27 -13.85
N ILE A 308 21.73 41.44 -12.95
CA ILE A 308 23.15 41.38 -12.56
C ILE A 308 23.90 40.21 -13.22
N GLN A 309 23.30 39.54 -14.22
CA GLN A 309 23.82 38.29 -14.79
C GLN A 309 25.26 38.33 -15.27
N ASN A 310 25.72 39.48 -15.80
CA ASN A 310 27.09 39.67 -16.30
C ASN A 310 28.16 39.63 -15.20
N ASN A 311 27.74 39.86 -13.96
CA ASN A 311 28.65 39.87 -12.79
C ASN A 311 28.52 38.56 -11.99
N LEU A 312 27.63 37.65 -12.32
CA LEU A 312 27.44 36.41 -11.57
C LEU A 312 28.60 35.43 -11.77
N PRO A 313 29.06 34.76 -10.72
CA PRO A 313 29.94 33.60 -10.87
C PRO A 313 29.38 32.60 -11.85
N LYS A 314 30.24 31.99 -12.70
CA LYS A 314 29.81 31.09 -13.80
C LYS A 314 28.85 29.98 -13.38
N VAL A 315 29.07 29.42 -12.20
CA VAL A 315 28.18 28.37 -11.66
C VAL A 315 26.78 28.89 -11.36
N ILE A 316 26.68 30.11 -10.82
CA ILE A 316 25.38 30.75 -10.52
C ILE A 316 24.69 31.17 -11.82
N PHE A 317 25.44 31.74 -12.77
CA PHE A 317 24.92 32.04 -14.12
C PHE A 317 24.32 30.79 -14.78
N ASN A 318 25.05 29.66 -14.76
CA ASN A 318 24.57 28.40 -15.34
C ASN A 318 23.32 27.88 -14.61
N LEU A 319 23.27 27.94 -13.26
CA LEU A 319 22.09 27.57 -12.50
C LEU A 319 20.89 28.46 -12.84
N LEU A 320 21.09 29.75 -13.00
CA LEU A 320 20.03 30.68 -13.35
C LEU A 320 19.44 30.36 -14.74
N TRP A 321 20.28 30.24 -15.76
CA TRP A 321 19.83 30.11 -17.16
C TRP A 321 19.42 28.69 -17.55
N PHE A 322 20.05 27.65 -17.03
CA PHE A 322 19.79 26.26 -17.41
C PHE A 322 18.92 25.50 -16.43
N PHE A 323 18.57 26.12 -15.28
CA PHE A 323 17.73 25.45 -14.30
C PHE A 323 16.61 26.37 -13.76
N ILE A 324 16.95 27.51 -13.15
CA ILE A 324 15.93 28.34 -12.47
C ILE A 324 14.93 28.94 -13.47
N ILE A 325 15.41 29.59 -14.52
CA ILE A 325 14.53 30.25 -15.50
C ILE A 325 13.64 29.24 -16.24
N PRO A 326 14.18 28.16 -16.85
CA PRO A 326 13.35 27.18 -17.57
C PRO A 326 12.29 26.54 -16.69
N TYR A 327 12.62 26.23 -15.44
CA TYR A 327 11.73 25.53 -14.52
C TYR A 327 11.10 26.44 -13.47
N PHE A 328 11.10 27.76 -13.66
CA PHE A 328 10.63 28.71 -12.65
C PHE A 328 9.20 28.40 -12.19
N LYS A 329 8.28 28.13 -13.11
CA LYS A 329 6.89 27.76 -12.80
C LYS A 329 6.81 26.46 -12.00
N THR A 330 7.60 25.47 -12.36
CA THR A 330 7.67 24.16 -11.67
C THR A 330 8.31 24.26 -10.28
N ILE A 331 9.20 25.22 -10.07
CA ILE A 331 9.83 25.49 -8.78
C ILE A 331 8.88 26.26 -7.85
N THR A 332 8.07 27.19 -8.40
CA THR A 332 7.29 28.15 -7.62
C THR A 332 5.78 27.87 -7.59
N PHE A 333 5.31 26.76 -8.13
CA PHE A 333 3.88 26.47 -8.18
C PHE A 333 3.22 26.40 -6.81
N HIS A 334 3.95 25.98 -5.78
CA HIS A 334 3.48 26.00 -4.38
C HIS A 334 3.16 27.39 -3.86
N LEU A 335 3.73 28.47 -4.44
CA LEU A 335 3.41 29.87 -4.10
C LEU A 335 2.08 30.33 -4.73
N GLU A 336 1.63 29.66 -5.80
CA GLU A 336 0.31 29.92 -6.42
C GLU A 336 -0.81 29.14 -5.71
N ASN A 337 -0.47 28.02 -5.08
CA ASN A 337 -1.44 27.13 -4.42
C ASN A 337 -0.88 26.55 -3.12
N SER A 338 -1.31 27.10 -2.00
CA SER A 338 -0.85 26.73 -0.65
C SER A 338 -1.15 25.29 -0.25
N ASN A 339 -2.02 24.58 -0.98
CA ASN A 339 -2.26 23.14 -0.75
C ASN A 339 -1.17 22.23 -1.34
N VAL A 340 -0.29 22.77 -2.19
CA VAL A 340 0.80 22.03 -2.79
C VAL A 340 1.92 21.86 -1.77
N PRO A 341 2.35 20.64 -1.43
CA PRO A 341 3.48 20.44 -0.52
C PRO A 341 4.78 20.90 -1.18
N THR A 342 5.67 21.47 -0.38
CA THR A 342 6.98 21.91 -0.85
C THR A 342 8.01 20.78 -0.90
N THR A 343 7.74 19.65 -0.24
CA THR A 343 8.70 18.54 -0.15
C THR A 343 8.04 17.18 -0.36
N SER A 344 8.84 16.19 -0.75
CA SER A 344 8.47 14.77 -0.92
C SER A 344 8.66 13.91 0.34
N ASN A 345 8.92 14.50 1.50
CA ASN A 345 9.30 13.76 2.72
C ASN A 345 8.31 12.66 3.13
N LYS A 346 7.01 12.82 2.86
CA LYS A 346 6.02 11.79 3.22
C LYS A 346 6.23 10.48 2.46
N ILE A 347 6.52 10.53 1.16
CA ILE A 347 6.77 9.33 0.36
C ILE A 347 8.12 8.70 0.72
N GLU A 348 9.14 9.50 1.04
CA GLU A 348 10.42 8.98 1.52
C GLU A 348 10.25 8.24 2.86
N ASN A 349 9.50 8.80 3.80
CA ASN A 349 9.15 8.17 5.07
C ASN A 349 8.34 6.87 4.86
N PHE A 350 7.43 6.86 3.89
CA PHE A 350 6.72 5.65 3.49
C PHE A 350 7.69 4.56 3.04
N PHE A 351 8.61 4.86 2.12
CA PHE A 351 9.61 3.90 1.66
C PHE A 351 10.50 3.35 2.80
N GLN A 352 10.92 4.21 3.72
CA GLN A 352 11.73 3.79 4.87
C GLN A 352 10.99 2.79 5.77
N LYS A 353 9.68 3.00 5.98
CA LYS A 353 8.85 2.14 6.82
C LYS A 353 8.45 0.84 6.14
N VAL A 354 8.01 0.94 4.88
CA VAL A 354 7.46 -0.21 4.15
C VAL A 354 8.57 -1.07 3.56
N PHE A 355 9.65 -0.47 3.06
CA PHE A 355 10.69 -1.19 2.33
C PHE A 355 12.13 -0.84 2.76
N PRO A 356 12.49 -1.07 4.02
CA PRO A 356 13.83 -0.75 4.53
C PRO A 356 14.93 -1.56 3.82
N LYS A 357 16.17 -1.06 3.91
CA LYS A 357 17.33 -1.61 3.17
C LYS A 357 17.54 -3.12 3.35
N HIS A 358 17.27 -3.67 4.54
CA HIS A 358 17.44 -5.09 4.80
C HIS A 358 16.46 -5.96 4.00
N ILE A 359 15.23 -5.50 3.79
CA ILE A 359 14.23 -6.20 2.98
C ILE A 359 14.63 -6.20 1.50
N LYS A 360 15.12 -5.07 0.97
CA LYS A 360 15.59 -4.99 -0.42
C LYS A 360 16.66 -6.05 -0.74
N LYS A 361 17.54 -6.34 0.20
CA LYS A 361 18.58 -7.37 0.05
C LYS A 361 18.06 -8.81 0.00
N THR A 362 16.82 -9.06 0.40
CA THR A 362 16.22 -10.41 0.41
C THR A 362 15.48 -10.77 -0.88
N LEU A 363 15.28 -9.81 -1.77
CA LEU A 363 14.57 -10.03 -3.03
C LEU A 363 15.39 -10.92 -3.98
N ARG A 364 14.73 -11.94 -4.54
CA ARG A 364 15.35 -12.91 -5.44
C ARG A 364 14.64 -12.99 -6.79
N THR A 365 13.33 -12.74 -6.83
CA THR A 365 12.52 -12.78 -8.04
C THR A 365 11.72 -11.50 -8.18
N PHE A 366 11.35 -11.14 -9.42
CA PHE A 366 10.52 -9.98 -9.72
C PHE A 366 9.14 -10.11 -9.05
N GLU A 367 8.45 -11.23 -9.26
CA GLU A 367 7.15 -11.49 -8.65
C GLU A 367 7.20 -11.50 -7.12
N GLY A 368 8.19 -12.15 -6.52
CA GLY A 368 8.37 -12.11 -5.05
C GLY A 368 8.66 -10.71 -4.52
N GLY A 369 9.30 -9.84 -5.30
CA GLY A 369 9.48 -8.42 -4.99
C GLY A 369 8.17 -7.65 -5.05
N ARG A 370 7.41 -7.85 -6.13
CA ARG A 370 6.10 -7.24 -6.35
C ARG A 370 5.11 -7.62 -5.25
N THR A 371 4.91 -8.91 -5.02
CA THR A 371 4.03 -9.44 -3.97
C THR A 371 4.38 -8.88 -2.59
N ARG A 372 5.67 -8.91 -2.23
CA ARG A 372 6.11 -8.41 -0.91
C ARG A 372 5.87 -6.92 -0.74
N PHE A 373 6.13 -6.13 -1.77
CA PHE A 373 5.91 -4.68 -1.73
C PHE A 373 4.42 -4.36 -1.65
N SER A 374 3.59 -5.06 -2.46
CA SER A 374 2.13 -4.94 -2.46
C SER A 374 1.55 -5.21 -1.07
N LEU A 375 1.83 -6.36 -0.49
CA LEU A 375 1.34 -6.74 0.84
C LEU A 375 1.80 -5.76 1.93
N LYS A 376 3.07 -5.37 1.93
CA LYS A 376 3.57 -4.38 2.91
C LYS A 376 2.86 -3.04 2.81
N THR A 377 2.59 -2.58 1.59
CA THR A 377 1.84 -1.35 1.34
C THR A 377 0.40 -1.48 1.82
N LYS A 378 -0.29 -2.58 1.49
CA LYS A 378 -1.64 -2.89 1.96
C LYS A 378 -1.75 -2.82 3.49
N TYR A 379 -0.86 -3.52 4.19
CA TYR A 379 -0.84 -3.50 5.66
C TYR A 379 -0.47 -2.12 6.23
N TRP A 380 0.41 -1.37 5.56
CA TRP A 380 0.73 0.00 5.98
C TRP A 380 -0.47 0.92 5.84
N VAL A 381 -1.20 0.87 4.71
CA VAL A 381 -2.41 1.63 4.46
C VAL A 381 -3.48 1.29 5.50
N GLN A 382 -3.78 0.02 5.72
CA GLN A 382 -4.79 -0.43 6.69
C GLN A 382 -4.51 0.06 8.12
N ARG A 383 -3.24 0.07 8.56
CA ARG A 383 -2.86 0.58 9.88
C ARG A 383 -3.05 2.09 10.02
N ASN A 384 -2.69 2.84 8.98
CA ASN A 384 -2.86 4.29 9.00
C ASN A 384 -4.34 4.69 8.98
N PHE A 385 -5.19 3.97 8.26
CA PHE A 385 -6.63 4.20 8.27
C PHE A 385 -7.28 3.86 9.63
N ARG A 386 -6.91 2.74 10.26
CA ARG A 386 -7.41 2.39 11.59
C ARG A 386 -6.99 3.41 12.66
N GLY A 387 -5.83 4.03 12.52
CA GLY A 387 -5.36 5.10 13.42
C GLY A 387 -6.19 6.38 13.34
N ILE A 388 -6.82 6.69 12.20
CA ILE A 388 -7.68 7.86 12.02
C ILE A 388 -9.03 7.67 12.74
N HIS A 389 -9.57 6.45 12.75
CA HIS A 389 -10.83 6.13 13.43
C HIS A 389 -10.70 6.05 14.98
N HIS A 390 -9.50 5.89 15.53
CA HIS A 390 -9.29 5.89 16.99
C HIS A 390 -9.04 7.27 17.60
N GLN A 391 -8.84 8.33 16.78
CA GLN A 391 -8.69 9.71 17.26
C GLN A 391 -10.01 10.51 17.27
N SER A 392 -11.12 9.88 16.89
CA SER A 392 -12.46 10.53 16.84
C SER A 392 -13.43 10.00 17.89
N TYR A 393 -12.93 9.51 19.03
CA TYR A 393 -13.72 9.18 20.21
C TYR A 393 -13.07 9.75 21.46
#